data_614247e728f54f8f6d379e44f1393ebc
#
_entry.id   614247e728f54f8f6d379e44f1393ebc
#
_cell.length_a   1.000
_cell.length_b   1.000
_cell.length_c   1.000
_cell.angle_alpha   90.00
_cell.angle_beta   90.00
_cell.angle_gamma   90.00
#
_symmetry.space_group_name_H-M   'P 1'
#
loop_
_entity.id
_entity.type
_entity.pdbx_description
1 polymer ?
#
loop_
_entity_poly.entity_id
_entity_poly.type
_entity_poly.pdbx_seq_one_letter_code
_entity_poly.pdbx_strand_id
1 'polypeptide(L)'
;SFLFSSYYAIGDTVIASHQNEAFSVCYGEYPHNELELSHFNGKISIFGLSTSWWPTDCTFSLEALIDSVGNDSRINIFESLDDPGQPYSCTQWGDLGQIGIPTIVSPNEQYQIHSWFSYDSFFGNIVILDPHMVYRYYGSDTNDIYSTIEQIILESNWINGDIDFNQVVNIQDIILLINYILSSSYSFSADVNNDGIVNIQDVIILINI
;
A
#
# COMPACT_ATOMS: atom_id res chain seq x y z
N SER A 1 6.90 28.50 13.44
CA SER A 1 7.29 27.10 13.45
C SER A 1 6.03 26.29 13.72
N PHE A 2 5.42 25.76 12.67
CA PHE A 2 4.37 24.76 12.82
C PHE A 2 5.07 23.47 13.21
N LEU A 3 4.82 22.96 14.40
CA LEU A 3 5.18 21.60 14.78
C LEU A 3 4.21 20.68 14.02
N PHE A 4 4.65 20.10 12.92
CA PHE A 4 3.97 18.96 12.32
C PHE A 4 4.16 17.79 13.28
N SER A 5 3.09 17.38 13.94
CA SER A 5 3.05 16.11 14.65
C SER A 5 2.31 15.15 13.73
N SER A 6 2.98 14.08 13.28
CA SER A 6 2.29 12.99 12.58
C SER A 6 1.17 12.42 13.46
N TYR A 7 0.12 11.91 12.82
CA TYR A 7 -0.95 11.23 13.54
C TYR A 7 -0.45 9.91 14.15
N TYR A 8 0.43 9.19 13.41
CA TYR A 8 1.02 7.92 13.83
C TYR A 8 2.51 8.06 14.18
N ALA A 9 2.94 7.26 15.17
CA ALA A 9 4.34 6.97 15.44
C ALA A 9 4.72 5.59 14.91
N ILE A 10 6.01 5.36 14.63
CA ILE A 10 6.50 4.01 14.27
C ILE A 10 6.12 3.03 15.37
N GLY A 11 5.49 1.92 14.99
CA GLY A 11 4.92 0.92 15.88
C GLY A 11 3.41 1.04 16.10
N ASP A 12 2.79 2.15 15.70
CA ASP A 12 1.34 2.30 15.78
C ASP A 12 0.64 1.52 14.66
N THR A 13 -0.53 0.94 14.97
CA THR A 13 -1.41 0.36 13.95
C THR A 13 -2.32 1.45 13.38
N VAL A 14 -2.42 1.51 12.05
CA VAL A 14 -3.36 2.41 11.38
C VAL A 14 -4.78 2.07 11.79
N ILE A 15 -5.55 3.04 12.24
CA ILE A 15 -6.93 2.82 12.70
C ILE A 15 -7.87 2.46 11.55
N ALA A 16 -8.91 1.69 11.83
CA ALA A 16 -9.84 1.19 10.81
C ALA A 16 -10.48 2.29 9.95
N SER A 17 -10.77 3.46 10.51
CA SER A 17 -11.32 4.58 9.73
C SER A 17 -10.34 5.12 8.68
N HIS A 18 -9.04 5.14 8.95
CA HIS A 18 -8.01 5.52 7.99
C HIS A 18 -7.68 4.38 7.02
N GLN A 19 -7.75 3.12 7.47
CA GLN A 19 -7.59 1.98 6.57
C GLN A 19 -8.67 1.93 5.49
N ASN A 20 -9.91 2.30 5.84
CA ASN A 20 -11.09 2.27 4.96
C ASN A 20 -11.39 3.64 4.32
N GLU A 21 -10.46 4.58 4.40
CA GLU A 21 -10.56 5.85 3.67
C GLU A 21 -10.27 5.60 2.20
N ALA A 22 -11.22 5.93 1.33
CA ALA A 22 -11.10 5.72 -0.10
C ALA A 22 -10.41 6.90 -0.78
N PHE A 23 -9.35 6.64 -1.53
CA PHE A 23 -8.58 7.62 -2.30
C PHE A 23 -8.75 7.37 -3.78
N SER A 24 -9.06 8.40 -4.56
CA SER A 24 -9.20 8.27 -6.01
C SER A 24 -7.90 7.87 -6.66
N VAL A 25 -7.92 6.80 -7.46
CA VAL A 25 -6.80 6.41 -8.31
C VAL A 25 -6.77 7.33 -9.52
N CYS A 26 -5.68 8.07 -9.69
CA CYS A 26 -5.55 9.07 -10.73
C CYS A 26 -4.55 8.69 -11.84
N TYR A 27 -3.76 7.62 -11.63
CA TYR A 27 -2.81 7.07 -12.60
C TYR A 27 -2.51 5.59 -12.29
N GLY A 28 -2.13 4.86 -13.35
CA GLY A 28 -1.74 3.45 -13.26
C GLY A 28 -2.92 2.49 -13.35
N GLU A 29 -2.60 1.20 -13.38
CA GLU A 29 -3.59 0.12 -13.43
C GLU A 29 -3.89 -0.37 -12.01
N TYR A 30 -5.12 -0.19 -11.57
CA TYR A 30 -5.61 -0.70 -10.31
C TYR A 30 -7.00 -1.29 -10.52
N PRO A 31 -7.36 -2.42 -9.89
CA PRO A 31 -8.64 -3.10 -10.15
C PRO A 31 -9.89 -2.26 -9.85
N HIS A 32 -9.73 -1.23 -9.01
CA HIS A 32 -10.80 -0.34 -8.56
C HIS A 32 -10.49 1.11 -8.90
N ASN A 33 -11.53 1.96 -8.96
CA ASN A 33 -11.36 3.41 -9.16
C ASN A 33 -10.83 4.12 -7.91
N GLU A 34 -10.91 3.47 -6.76
CA GLU A 34 -10.50 3.96 -5.45
C GLU A 34 -9.62 2.93 -4.76
N LEU A 35 -8.63 3.41 -4.05
CA LEU A 35 -7.71 2.62 -3.26
C LEU A 35 -7.96 2.92 -1.78
N GLU A 36 -8.08 1.86 -0.99
CA GLU A 36 -8.11 1.91 0.47
C GLU A 36 -6.89 1.16 1.01
N LEU A 37 -6.32 1.59 2.13
CA LEU A 37 -5.22 0.84 2.75
C LEU A 37 -5.67 -0.56 3.18
N SER A 38 -6.94 -0.73 3.54
CA SER A 38 -7.54 -2.02 3.89
C SER A 38 -7.45 -3.06 2.76
N HIS A 39 -7.39 -2.63 1.50
CA HIS A 39 -7.17 -3.54 0.36
C HIS A 39 -5.84 -4.30 0.45
N PHE A 40 -4.87 -3.76 1.19
CA PHE A 40 -3.53 -4.31 1.33
C PHE A 40 -3.30 -5.07 2.65
N ASN A 41 -4.35 -5.30 3.42
CA ASN A 41 -4.26 -6.17 4.59
C ASN A 41 -3.63 -7.52 4.19
N GLY A 42 -2.62 -7.94 4.95
CA GLY A 42 -1.87 -9.15 4.65
C GLY A 42 -0.68 -8.99 3.73
N LYS A 43 -0.40 -7.79 3.26
CA LYS A 43 0.80 -7.50 2.46
C LYS A 43 1.61 -6.36 3.09
N ILE A 44 2.88 -6.31 2.74
CA ILE A 44 3.69 -5.13 3.03
C ILE A 44 3.21 -4.03 2.08
N SER A 45 2.78 -2.90 2.63
CA SER A 45 2.41 -1.73 1.84
C SER A 45 3.54 -0.72 1.87
N ILE A 46 4.07 -0.41 0.70
CA ILE A 46 5.13 0.57 0.50
C ILE A 46 4.56 1.71 -0.32
N PHE A 47 4.63 2.93 0.18
CA PHE A 47 4.17 4.07 -0.59
C PHE A 47 5.02 5.32 -0.37
N GLY A 48 5.16 6.05 -1.46
CA GLY A 48 5.81 7.35 -1.44
C GLY A 48 4.85 8.45 -1.04
N LEU A 49 5.37 9.46 -0.37
CA LEU A 49 4.67 10.70 -0.05
C LEU A 49 5.24 11.80 -0.93
N SER A 50 4.57 12.10 -2.04
CA SER A 50 5.05 13.03 -3.05
C SER A 50 4.13 14.22 -3.24
N THR A 51 4.68 15.23 -3.86
CA THR A 51 3.93 16.41 -4.32
C THR A 51 4.21 16.64 -5.80
N SER A 52 3.24 17.16 -6.52
CA SER A 52 3.40 17.46 -7.95
C SER A 52 4.43 18.57 -8.25
N TRP A 53 4.91 19.27 -7.22
CA TRP A 53 5.93 20.32 -7.36
C TRP A 53 7.34 19.79 -7.60
N TRP A 54 7.62 18.55 -7.21
CA TRP A 54 8.97 17.97 -7.22
C TRP A 54 8.98 16.60 -7.88
N PRO A 55 9.01 16.55 -9.21
CA PRO A 55 8.84 15.28 -9.91
C PRO A 55 10.07 14.35 -9.92
N THR A 56 11.27 14.88 -9.73
CA THR A 56 12.47 14.13 -10.11
C THR A 56 13.12 13.34 -8.98
N ASP A 57 13.02 13.79 -7.73
CA ASP A 57 13.74 13.13 -6.62
C ASP A 57 12.91 12.06 -5.90
N CYS A 58 11.58 12.19 -5.97
CA CYS A 58 10.67 11.26 -5.30
C CYS A 58 10.43 9.98 -6.10
N THR A 59 10.36 10.08 -7.43
CA THR A 59 10.11 8.94 -8.31
C THR A 59 11.25 7.93 -8.33
N PHE A 60 12.50 8.37 -8.28
CA PHE A 60 13.65 7.45 -8.41
C PHE A 60 13.74 6.42 -7.29
N SER A 61 13.45 6.80 -6.05
CA SER A 61 13.48 5.87 -4.93
C SER A 61 12.40 4.81 -5.03
N LEU A 62 11.19 5.21 -5.43
CA LEU A 62 10.08 4.29 -5.61
C LEU A 62 10.26 3.39 -6.84
N GLU A 63 10.77 3.93 -7.95
CA GLU A 63 11.07 3.15 -9.16
C GLU A 63 12.13 2.08 -8.90
N ALA A 64 13.18 2.40 -8.14
CA ALA A 64 14.19 1.42 -7.74
C ALA A 64 13.60 0.28 -6.88
N LEU A 65 12.64 0.60 -6.03
CA LEU A 65 11.89 -0.39 -5.25
C LEU A 65 10.99 -1.25 -6.14
N ILE A 66 10.29 -0.64 -7.11
CA ILE A 66 9.45 -1.38 -8.07
C ILE A 66 10.30 -2.40 -8.85
N ASP A 67 11.46 -1.99 -9.35
CA ASP A 67 12.37 -2.87 -10.11
C ASP A 67 12.88 -4.04 -9.26
N SER A 68 13.18 -3.79 -7.98
CA SER A 68 13.79 -4.79 -7.10
C SER A 68 12.81 -5.72 -6.39
N VAL A 69 11.67 -5.19 -5.92
CA VAL A 69 10.71 -5.95 -5.10
C VAL A 69 9.26 -5.91 -5.62
N GLY A 70 8.98 -5.18 -6.71
CA GLY A 70 7.63 -5.01 -7.23
C GLY A 70 6.99 -6.30 -7.78
N ASN A 71 7.79 -7.33 -8.06
CA ASN A 71 7.30 -8.64 -8.48
C ASN A 71 7.04 -9.61 -7.31
N ASP A 72 7.34 -9.19 -6.07
CA ASP A 72 7.04 -10.01 -4.89
C ASP A 72 5.55 -9.88 -4.53
N SER A 73 4.81 -10.97 -4.65
CA SER A 73 3.37 -10.99 -4.39
C SER A 73 2.98 -10.60 -2.96
N ARG A 74 3.93 -10.57 -2.04
CA ARG A 74 3.75 -10.13 -0.65
C ARG A 74 3.83 -8.62 -0.47
N ILE A 75 4.18 -7.88 -1.53
CA ILE A 75 4.46 -6.45 -1.48
C ILE A 75 3.50 -5.70 -2.40
N ASN A 76 2.95 -4.59 -1.93
CA ASN A 76 2.24 -3.61 -2.73
C ASN A 76 2.97 -2.29 -2.70
N ILE A 77 3.04 -1.65 -3.86
CA ILE A 77 3.69 -0.35 -4.01
C ILE A 77 2.71 0.61 -4.66
N PHE A 78 2.52 1.79 -4.08
CA PHE A 78 1.76 2.88 -4.68
C PHE A 78 2.36 4.23 -4.32
N GLU A 79 1.85 5.29 -4.90
CA GLU A 79 2.28 6.66 -4.64
C GLU A 79 1.11 7.52 -4.17
N SER A 80 1.31 8.31 -3.13
CA SER A 80 0.39 9.36 -2.70
C SER A 80 0.88 10.70 -3.24
N LEU A 81 0.14 11.27 -4.20
CA LEU A 81 0.50 12.52 -4.84
C LEU A 81 -0.35 13.67 -4.32
N ASP A 82 0.24 14.54 -3.53
CA ASP A 82 -0.37 15.78 -3.10
C ASP A 82 -0.33 16.86 -4.21
N ASP A 83 -1.28 17.78 -4.17
CA ASP A 83 -1.39 18.94 -5.06
C ASP A 83 -1.36 18.62 -6.56
N PRO A 84 -2.09 17.60 -7.07
CA PRO A 84 -2.11 17.33 -8.50
C PRO A 84 -2.65 18.53 -9.28
N GLY A 85 -1.94 18.90 -10.36
CA GLY A 85 -2.29 20.04 -11.20
C GLY A 85 -1.41 21.27 -11.03
N GLN A 86 -0.41 21.24 -10.14
CA GLN A 86 0.52 22.36 -9.96
C GLN A 86 1.95 21.89 -9.68
N PRO A 87 2.88 21.89 -10.64
CA PRO A 87 2.71 22.25 -12.04
C PRO A 87 2.18 21.10 -12.92
N TYR A 88 2.21 19.85 -12.43
CA TYR A 88 1.85 18.66 -13.19
C TYR A 88 0.47 18.12 -12.77
N SER A 89 -0.33 17.71 -13.75
CA SER A 89 -1.46 16.84 -13.46
C SER A 89 -0.95 15.46 -12.99
N CYS A 90 -1.82 14.69 -12.35
CA CYS A 90 -1.47 13.33 -11.93
C CYS A 90 -0.93 12.48 -13.09
N THR A 91 -1.59 12.50 -14.23
CA THR A 91 -1.13 11.77 -15.44
C THR A 91 0.23 12.27 -15.91
N GLN A 92 0.43 13.59 -16.01
CA GLN A 92 1.72 14.14 -16.41
C GLN A 92 2.84 13.75 -15.45
N TRP A 93 2.55 13.75 -14.16
CA TRP A 93 3.51 13.37 -13.12
C TRP A 93 3.83 11.86 -13.21
N GLY A 94 2.83 11.00 -13.38
CA GLY A 94 3.03 9.56 -13.56
C GLY A 94 3.83 9.21 -14.82
N ASP A 95 3.66 9.98 -15.91
CA ASP A 95 4.39 9.79 -17.17
C ASP A 95 5.86 10.25 -17.08
N LEU A 96 6.29 10.92 -16.00
CA LEU A 96 7.70 11.30 -15.81
C LEU A 96 8.57 10.10 -15.40
N GLY A 97 7.97 9.04 -14.88
CA GLY A 97 8.66 7.81 -14.47
C GLY A 97 9.29 7.08 -15.66
N GLN A 98 10.44 6.42 -15.42
CA GLN A 98 11.16 5.65 -16.44
C GLN A 98 10.75 4.17 -16.46
N ILE A 99 10.39 3.61 -15.30
CA ILE A 99 10.03 2.20 -15.12
C ILE A 99 8.50 2.05 -15.00
N GLY A 100 7.83 3.13 -14.68
CA GLY A 100 6.39 3.18 -14.45
C GLY A 100 6.03 3.04 -12.97
N ILE A 101 5.29 4.00 -12.46
CA ILE A 101 4.71 3.94 -11.11
C ILE A 101 3.43 3.11 -11.23
N PRO A 102 3.25 2.06 -10.41
CA PRO A 102 2.14 1.13 -10.62
C PRO A 102 0.79 1.79 -10.42
N THR A 103 0.66 2.62 -9.39
CA THR A 103 -0.61 3.27 -9.02
C THR A 103 -0.33 4.57 -8.30
N ILE A 104 -1.03 5.63 -8.67
CA ILE A 104 -0.97 6.91 -7.97
C ILE A 104 -2.36 7.24 -7.45
N VAL A 105 -2.44 7.58 -6.17
CA VAL A 105 -3.66 8.09 -5.55
C VAL A 105 -3.54 9.59 -5.24
N SER A 106 -4.67 10.27 -5.34
CA SER A 106 -4.79 11.66 -4.91
C SER A 106 -5.55 11.69 -3.59
N PRO A 107 -4.97 12.25 -2.52
CA PRO A 107 -5.68 12.45 -1.25
C PRO A 107 -6.92 13.33 -1.43
N ASN A 108 -7.94 13.08 -0.61
CA ASN A 108 -9.21 13.85 -0.64
C ASN A 108 -9.01 15.26 -0.09
N GLU A 109 -8.09 15.43 0.86
CA GLU A 109 -7.69 16.71 1.43
C GLU A 109 -6.19 16.90 1.26
N GLN A 110 -5.78 18.15 1.09
CA GLN A 110 -4.37 18.51 0.96
C GLN A 110 -3.56 17.99 2.16
N TYR A 111 -2.47 17.27 1.87
CA TYR A 111 -1.57 16.65 2.87
C TYR A 111 -2.24 15.61 3.78
N GLN A 112 -3.37 15.03 3.41
CA GLN A 112 -4.10 14.09 4.25
C GLN A 112 -3.25 12.89 4.64
N ILE A 113 -2.80 12.08 3.68
CA ILE A 113 -1.96 10.89 3.94
C ILE A 113 -0.60 11.33 4.52
N HIS A 114 -0.03 12.41 4.01
CA HIS A 114 1.21 12.97 4.52
C HIS A 114 1.10 13.29 6.02
N SER A 115 0.00 13.93 6.46
CA SER A 115 -0.21 14.27 7.87
C SER A 115 -0.34 13.06 8.79
N TRP A 116 -0.69 11.90 8.25
CA TRP A 116 -0.81 10.70 9.06
C TRP A 116 0.55 10.13 9.45
N PHE A 117 1.53 10.17 8.55
CA PHE A 117 2.78 9.45 8.71
C PHE A 117 4.02 10.35 8.82
N SER A 118 3.98 11.53 8.21
CA SER A 118 5.13 12.44 8.22
C SER A 118 5.16 13.30 9.49
N TYR A 119 6.33 13.40 10.09
CA TYR A 119 6.61 14.29 11.21
C TYR A 119 7.44 15.52 10.80
N ASP A 120 7.69 15.69 9.52
CA ASP A 120 8.39 16.82 8.94
C ASP A 120 7.63 17.35 7.70
N SER A 121 8.13 18.41 7.10
CA SER A 121 7.56 18.98 5.88
C SER A 121 8.26 18.46 4.61
N PHE A 122 8.95 17.31 4.70
CA PHE A 122 9.73 16.77 3.60
C PHE A 122 8.87 15.80 2.79
N PHE A 123 8.85 15.99 1.47
CA PHE A 123 8.24 15.06 0.51
C PHE A 123 9.31 14.18 -0.13
N GLY A 124 8.90 13.02 -0.62
CA GLY A 124 9.81 12.02 -1.20
C GLY A 124 10.27 10.96 -0.21
N ASN A 125 9.70 10.95 0.99
CA ASN A 125 9.90 9.86 1.92
C ASN A 125 8.98 8.68 1.61
N ILE A 126 9.47 7.50 1.94
CA ILE A 126 8.75 6.23 1.82
C ILE A 126 8.16 5.87 3.18
N VAL A 127 6.93 5.42 3.17
CA VAL A 127 6.24 4.80 4.29
C VAL A 127 6.16 3.30 4.06
N ILE A 128 6.39 2.50 5.11
CA ILE A 128 6.17 1.06 5.08
C ILE A 128 5.22 0.67 6.19
N LEU A 129 4.13 -0.01 5.81
CA LEU A 129 3.23 -0.70 6.71
C LEU A 129 3.44 -2.20 6.58
N ASP A 130 3.41 -2.92 7.69
CA ASP A 130 3.45 -4.37 7.68
C ASP A 130 2.05 -4.99 7.35
N PRO A 131 1.93 -6.33 7.22
CA PRO A 131 0.67 -6.99 6.91
C PRO A 131 -0.48 -6.75 7.89
N HIS A 132 -0.18 -6.30 9.09
CA HIS A 132 -1.15 -5.94 10.12
C HIS A 132 -1.43 -4.44 10.20
N MET A 133 -1.03 -3.68 9.15
CA MET A 133 -1.13 -2.22 9.10
C MET A 133 -0.38 -1.51 10.23
N VAL A 134 0.69 -2.11 10.74
CA VAL A 134 1.58 -1.45 11.70
C VAL A 134 2.59 -0.60 10.93
N TYR A 135 2.73 0.64 11.33
CA TYR A 135 3.69 1.60 10.76
C TYR A 135 5.11 1.23 11.16
N ARG A 136 5.93 0.83 10.18
CA ARG A 136 7.26 0.26 10.39
C ARG A 136 8.41 1.18 10.01
N TYR A 137 8.21 2.06 9.02
CA TYR A 137 9.30 2.89 8.50
C TYR A 137 8.80 4.20 7.88
N TYR A 138 9.61 5.24 8.05
CA TYR A 138 9.50 6.52 7.36
C TYR A 138 10.90 7.06 7.05
N GLY A 139 11.18 7.35 5.79
CA GLY A 139 12.44 7.93 5.37
C GLY A 139 12.74 7.65 3.90
N SER A 140 13.94 8.01 3.46
CA SER A 140 14.40 7.85 2.08
C SER A 140 15.72 7.07 1.96
N ASP A 141 16.28 6.55 3.07
CA ASP A 141 17.49 5.73 3.02
C ASP A 141 17.17 4.35 2.46
N THR A 142 17.76 4.02 1.33
CA THR A 142 17.50 2.78 0.60
C THR A 142 17.88 1.53 1.40
N ASN A 143 18.97 1.58 2.19
CA ASN A 143 19.39 0.42 2.97
C ASN A 143 18.41 0.16 4.13
N ASP A 144 17.93 1.22 4.78
CA ASP A 144 16.94 1.11 5.85
C ASP A 144 15.60 0.59 5.31
N ILE A 145 15.19 1.03 4.11
CA ILE A 145 13.98 0.54 3.43
C ILE A 145 14.10 -0.98 3.20
N TYR A 146 15.18 -1.45 2.55
CA TYR A 146 15.36 -2.88 2.29
C TYR A 146 15.48 -3.71 3.56
N SER A 147 16.24 -3.23 4.54
CA SER A 147 16.36 -3.94 5.81
C SER A 147 15.03 -4.05 6.56
N THR A 148 14.19 -3.03 6.48
CA THR A 148 12.83 -3.06 7.05
C THR A 148 11.95 -4.08 6.33
N ILE A 149 11.97 -4.12 4.99
CA ILE A 149 11.22 -5.10 4.19
C ILE A 149 11.66 -6.53 4.56
N GLU A 150 12.97 -6.79 4.57
CA GLU A 150 13.52 -8.11 4.94
C GLU A 150 13.11 -8.51 6.36
N GLN A 151 13.19 -7.59 7.30
CA GLN A 151 12.77 -7.85 8.68
C GLN A 151 11.29 -8.21 8.77
N ILE A 152 10.40 -7.46 8.10
CA ILE A 152 8.97 -7.76 8.07
C ILE A 152 8.73 -9.14 7.43
N ILE A 153 9.41 -9.46 6.34
CA ILE A 153 9.30 -10.78 5.68
C ILE A 153 9.71 -11.92 6.62
N LEU A 154 10.78 -11.73 7.40
CA LEU A 154 11.23 -12.72 8.38
C LEU A 154 10.29 -12.87 9.59
N GLU A 155 9.70 -11.76 10.03
CA GLU A 155 8.75 -11.74 11.15
C GLU A 155 7.37 -12.29 10.76
N SER A 156 6.95 -12.04 9.53
CA SER A 156 5.66 -12.46 9.00
C SER A 156 5.76 -13.89 8.48
N ASN A 157 5.30 -14.85 9.23
CA ASN A 157 5.23 -16.26 8.83
C ASN A 157 4.14 -16.43 7.74
N TRP A 158 4.45 -16.03 6.50
CA TRP A 158 3.48 -15.95 5.41
C TRP A 158 2.96 -17.32 4.99
N ILE A 159 1.67 -17.55 5.14
CA ILE A 159 0.99 -18.76 4.69
C ILE A 159 -0.07 -18.34 3.67
N ASN A 160 0.07 -18.83 2.41
CA ASN A 160 -0.92 -18.53 1.38
C ASN A 160 -2.29 -19.10 1.77
N GLY A 161 -3.32 -18.27 1.73
CA GLY A 161 -4.66 -18.64 2.13
C GLY A 161 -4.99 -18.41 3.61
N ASP A 162 -4.04 -17.97 4.43
CA ASP A 162 -4.27 -17.49 5.79
C ASP A 162 -4.80 -16.05 5.73
N ILE A 163 -6.11 -15.89 5.63
CA ILE A 163 -6.77 -14.60 5.37
C ILE A 163 -6.92 -13.79 6.65
N ASP A 164 -7.02 -14.44 7.80
CA ASP A 164 -7.12 -13.80 9.12
C ASP A 164 -5.76 -13.62 9.83
N PHE A 165 -4.67 -14.06 9.18
CA PHE A 165 -3.29 -13.96 9.66
C PHE A 165 -3.03 -14.63 11.01
N ASN A 166 -3.77 -15.69 11.32
CA ASN A 166 -3.59 -16.47 12.56
C ASN A 166 -2.56 -17.59 12.42
N GLN A 167 -1.88 -17.69 11.28
CA GLN A 167 -0.87 -18.69 10.89
C GLN A 167 -1.42 -20.11 10.67
N VAL A 168 -2.73 -20.24 10.46
CA VAL A 168 -3.39 -21.55 10.24
C VAL A 168 -4.45 -21.42 9.16
N VAL A 169 -4.19 -21.96 7.97
CA VAL A 169 -5.23 -22.05 6.93
C VAL A 169 -6.30 -23.06 7.37
N ASN A 170 -7.52 -22.58 7.54
CA ASN A 170 -8.63 -23.39 8.01
C ASN A 170 -9.99 -22.87 7.53
N ILE A 171 -11.08 -23.44 8.05
CA ILE A 171 -12.44 -23.05 7.66
C ILE A 171 -12.78 -21.57 7.94
N GLN A 172 -12.07 -20.92 8.87
CA GLN A 172 -12.33 -19.50 9.20
C GLN A 172 -11.89 -18.61 8.03
N ASP A 173 -10.78 -18.95 7.37
CA ASP A 173 -10.30 -18.24 6.17
C ASP A 173 -11.31 -18.35 5.02
N ILE A 174 -11.87 -19.55 4.83
CA ILE A 174 -12.91 -19.77 3.82
C ILE A 174 -14.14 -18.91 4.12
N ILE A 175 -14.56 -18.82 5.39
CA ILE A 175 -15.68 -17.98 5.80
C ILE A 175 -15.40 -16.50 5.53
N LEU A 176 -14.19 -16.04 5.85
CA LEU A 176 -13.77 -14.66 5.57
C LEU A 176 -13.77 -14.37 4.07
N LEU A 177 -13.20 -15.27 3.26
CA LEU A 177 -13.22 -15.14 1.81
C LEU A 177 -14.64 -15.05 1.24
N ILE A 178 -15.57 -15.90 1.73
CA ILE A 178 -16.97 -15.83 1.33
C ILE A 178 -17.60 -14.49 1.73
N ASN A 179 -17.26 -13.95 2.89
CA ASN A 179 -17.75 -12.64 3.32
C ASN A 179 -17.24 -11.50 2.40
N TYR A 180 -15.97 -11.54 1.95
CA TYR A 180 -15.45 -10.62 0.97
C TYR A 180 -16.26 -10.68 -0.35
N ILE A 181 -16.55 -11.89 -0.84
CA ILE A 181 -17.35 -12.09 -2.05
C ILE A 181 -18.78 -11.53 -1.86
N LEU A 182 -19.44 -11.83 -0.75
CA LEU A 182 -20.82 -11.40 -0.49
C LEU A 182 -20.95 -9.90 -0.30
N SER A 183 -19.95 -9.26 0.27
CA SER A 183 -19.90 -7.81 0.45
C SER A 183 -19.41 -7.05 -0.80
N SER A 184 -18.98 -7.78 -1.83
CA SER A 184 -18.29 -7.21 -3.00
C SER A 184 -17.08 -6.35 -2.60
N SER A 185 -16.44 -6.70 -1.49
CA SER A 185 -15.24 -6.04 -0.98
C SER A 185 -14.02 -6.75 -1.55
N TYR A 186 -12.99 -5.97 -1.83
CA TYR A 186 -11.71 -6.49 -2.27
C TYR A 186 -10.72 -6.55 -1.10
N SER A 187 -9.93 -7.60 -1.07
CA SER A 187 -8.71 -7.69 -0.26
C SER A 187 -7.70 -8.58 -0.99
N PHE A 188 -6.45 -8.15 -1.06
CA PHE A 188 -5.40 -8.96 -1.67
C PHE A 188 -5.18 -10.29 -0.95
N SER A 189 -5.42 -10.38 0.36
CA SER A 189 -5.33 -11.65 1.10
C SER A 189 -6.42 -12.64 0.68
N ALA A 190 -7.55 -12.15 0.22
CA ALA A 190 -8.68 -12.93 -0.25
C ALA A 190 -8.56 -13.29 -1.76
N ASP A 191 -7.77 -12.56 -2.53
CA ASP A 191 -7.42 -12.84 -3.92
C ASP A 191 -6.27 -13.87 -3.95
N VAL A 192 -6.60 -15.13 -3.70
CA VAL A 192 -5.63 -16.21 -3.50
C VAL A 192 -4.88 -16.57 -4.80
N ASN A 193 -5.52 -16.30 -5.95
CA ASN A 193 -4.93 -16.55 -7.27
C ASN A 193 -4.22 -15.33 -7.88
N ASN A 194 -4.32 -14.16 -7.23
CA ASN A 194 -3.76 -12.88 -7.68
C ASN A 194 -4.24 -12.45 -9.08
N ASP A 195 -5.52 -12.71 -9.42
CA ASP A 195 -6.11 -12.27 -10.70
C ASP A 195 -6.79 -10.89 -10.61
N GLY A 196 -6.78 -10.25 -9.43
CA GLY A 196 -7.39 -8.95 -9.16
C GLY A 196 -8.88 -9.02 -8.84
N ILE A 197 -9.47 -10.21 -8.69
CA ILE A 197 -10.90 -10.41 -8.47
C ILE A 197 -11.13 -11.41 -7.35
N VAL A 198 -11.68 -10.97 -6.23
CA VAL A 198 -12.10 -11.89 -5.15
C VAL A 198 -13.42 -12.57 -5.53
N ASN A 199 -13.38 -13.87 -5.85
CA ASN A 199 -14.51 -14.63 -6.34
C ASN A 199 -14.46 -16.11 -5.95
N ILE A 200 -15.37 -16.92 -6.51
CA ILE A 200 -15.47 -18.36 -6.18
C ILE A 200 -14.23 -19.17 -6.58
N GLN A 201 -13.40 -18.68 -7.48
CA GLN A 201 -12.17 -19.38 -7.89
C GLN A 201 -11.16 -19.39 -6.75
N ASP A 202 -11.07 -18.30 -5.97
CA ASP A 202 -10.22 -18.22 -4.80
C ASP A 202 -10.66 -19.20 -3.71
N VAL A 203 -11.98 -19.36 -3.51
CA VAL A 203 -12.53 -20.37 -2.59
C VAL A 203 -12.11 -21.78 -3.03
N ILE A 204 -12.19 -22.08 -4.32
CA ILE A 204 -11.80 -23.40 -4.86
C ILE A 204 -10.30 -23.66 -4.64
N ILE A 205 -9.47 -22.64 -4.82
CA ILE A 205 -8.03 -22.76 -4.58
C ILE A 205 -7.77 -22.97 -3.08
N LEU A 206 -8.38 -22.13 -2.24
CA LEU A 206 -8.19 -22.19 -0.78
C LEU A 206 -8.60 -23.55 -0.19
N ILE A 207 -9.64 -24.19 -0.70
CA ILE A 207 -10.07 -25.54 -0.26
C ILE A 207 -9.04 -26.62 -0.66
N ASN A 208 -8.22 -26.38 -1.66
CA ASN A 208 -7.25 -27.35 -2.19
C ASN A 208 -5.82 -27.15 -1.64
N ILE A 209 -5.59 -26.16 -0.78
CA ILE A 209 -4.32 -25.94 -0.06
C ILE A 209 -4.28 -26.86 1.16
#